data_78abeeccb016bb218e5744ff944d1c75
#
_entry.id   78abeeccb016bb218e5744ff944d1c75
#
_cell.length_a   1.000
_cell.length_b   1.000
_cell.length_c   1.000
_cell.angle_alpha   90.00
_cell.angle_beta   90.00
_cell.angle_gamma   90.00
#
_symmetry.space_group_name_H-M   'P 1'
#
loop_
_entity.id
_entity.type
_entity.pdbx_description
1 polymer ?
#
loop_
_entity_poly.entity_id
_entity_poly.type
_entity_poly.pdbx_seq_one_letter_code
_entity_poly.pdbx_strand_id
1 'polypeptide(L)'
;MEKKNIIQNNKTYWDSNADLWFGTTALPTYGVKFVTEDDLHLFGDVSDKKMLEICCGSGHSLKYHADRNAAELWGVDLSHKQIENAKAYLKENGYTAKFICAPMESDLDIPMNYFDYVYSIYGIGWTTDLQGTLNKISSYLKKDGIFIFSWHHTLNYCVAWSCEERKDVIEGDKLVFSKSYFDESYFTMPVHDNEIIMCNRKISTYVNALAKAGFVIEQMIEQNDKETMESTEDVSDKTRKAKMLPISVCFKARKL
;
A
#
# COMPACT_ATOMS: atom_id res chain seq x y z
N MET A 1 11.62 -4.27 18.90
CA MET A 1 11.92 -2.86 18.53
C MET A 1 10.81 -1.95 19.03
N GLU A 2 11.14 -0.75 19.52
CA GLU A 2 10.12 0.22 19.92
C GLU A 2 9.47 0.85 18.69
N LYS A 3 8.15 1.04 18.72
CA LYS A 3 7.38 1.62 17.59
C LYS A 3 7.95 2.95 17.08
N LYS A 4 8.35 3.82 18.02
CA LYS A 4 8.94 5.13 17.69
C LYS A 4 10.22 5.01 16.86
N ASN A 5 11.06 4.02 17.15
CA ASN A 5 12.31 3.82 16.42
C ASN A 5 12.02 3.28 15.00
N ILE A 6 11.02 2.42 14.84
CA ILE A 6 10.58 1.92 13.53
C ILE A 6 10.09 3.06 12.66
N ILE A 7 9.19 3.90 13.20
CA ILE A 7 8.65 5.07 12.49
C ILE A 7 9.78 6.01 12.08
N GLN A 8 10.71 6.31 12.99
CA GLN A 8 11.83 7.22 12.69
C GLN A 8 12.79 6.65 11.63
N ASN A 9 13.10 5.35 11.69
CA ASN A 9 13.92 4.69 10.69
C ASN A 9 13.27 4.77 9.30
N ASN A 10 12.01 4.38 9.20
CA ASN A 10 11.28 4.39 7.94
C ASN A 10 11.09 5.83 7.41
N LYS A 11 10.88 6.81 8.31
CA LYS A 11 10.84 8.23 7.92
C LYS A 11 12.15 8.66 7.27
N THR A 12 13.27 8.36 7.90
CA THR A 12 14.61 8.70 7.36
C THR A 12 14.82 8.07 5.99
N TYR A 13 14.44 6.80 5.82
CA TYR A 13 14.51 6.13 4.54
C TYR A 13 13.69 6.85 3.46
N TRP A 14 12.40 7.13 3.74
CA TRP A 14 11.50 7.74 2.77
C TRP A 14 11.84 9.19 2.46
N ASP A 15 12.38 9.94 3.43
CA ASP A 15 12.90 11.30 3.17
C ASP A 15 14.11 11.28 2.25
N SER A 16 15.02 10.31 2.42
CA SER A 16 16.26 10.22 1.64
C SER A 16 16.06 9.63 0.24
N ASN A 17 15.03 8.82 0.03
CA ASN A 17 14.81 8.07 -1.21
C ASN A 17 13.53 8.48 -1.95
N ALA A 18 12.87 9.56 -1.58
CA ALA A 18 11.59 9.97 -2.17
C ALA A 18 11.66 10.15 -3.68
N ASP A 19 12.75 10.71 -4.20
CA ASP A 19 12.92 10.95 -5.64
C ASP A 19 13.16 9.65 -6.42
N LEU A 20 13.80 8.65 -5.81
CA LEU A 20 13.99 7.31 -6.39
C LEU A 20 12.65 6.59 -6.59
N TRP A 21 11.71 6.80 -5.68
CA TRP A 21 10.39 6.17 -5.69
C TRP A 21 9.29 7.04 -6.30
N PHE A 22 9.67 8.14 -6.95
CA PHE A 22 8.72 9.08 -7.56
C PHE A 22 7.85 8.38 -8.61
N GLY A 23 6.53 8.39 -8.41
CA GLY A 23 5.55 7.80 -9.31
C GLY A 23 5.48 6.27 -9.32
N THR A 24 6.17 5.61 -8.41
CA THR A 24 6.08 4.16 -8.28
C THR A 24 4.94 3.76 -7.33
N THR A 25 4.43 2.53 -7.48
CA THR A 25 3.36 1.97 -6.62
C THR A 25 2.18 2.92 -6.41
N ALA A 26 1.63 3.45 -7.49
CA ALA A 26 0.50 4.37 -7.50
C ALA A 26 -0.53 3.96 -8.55
N LEU A 27 -1.80 4.40 -8.39
CA LEU A 27 -2.85 4.16 -9.36
C LEU A 27 -2.43 4.62 -10.79
N PRO A 28 -2.83 3.85 -11.80
CA PRO A 28 -3.78 2.75 -11.79
C PRO A 28 -3.24 1.42 -11.25
N THR A 29 -1.94 1.31 -10.91
CA THR A 29 -1.31 0.07 -10.46
C THR A 29 -1.49 -0.09 -8.94
N TYR A 30 -2.05 -1.22 -8.52
CA TYR A 30 -2.24 -1.53 -7.11
C TYR A 30 -1.02 -2.14 -6.41
N GLY A 31 0.02 -2.47 -7.17
CA GLY A 31 1.23 -3.04 -6.59
C GLY A 31 2.11 -3.75 -7.61
N VAL A 32 3.06 -4.51 -7.10
CA VAL A 32 4.06 -5.21 -7.90
C VAL A 32 3.46 -6.47 -8.52
N LYS A 33 3.59 -6.63 -9.85
CA LYS A 33 3.07 -7.79 -10.57
C LYS A 33 1.58 -8.05 -10.33
N PHE A 34 0.78 -7.00 -10.30
CA PHE A 34 -0.62 -7.03 -9.90
C PHE A 34 -1.50 -6.34 -10.94
N VAL A 35 -2.77 -6.70 -10.97
CA VAL A 35 -3.78 -6.09 -11.84
C VAL A 35 -3.98 -4.61 -11.52
N THR A 36 -4.51 -3.85 -12.47
CA THR A 36 -4.68 -2.40 -12.39
C THR A 36 -6.12 -2.00 -12.04
N GLU A 37 -6.34 -0.72 -11.77
CA GLU A 37 -7.69 -0.17 -11.59
C GLU A 37 -8.51 -0.25 -12.89
N ASP A 38 -7.86 -0.22 -14.06
CA ASP A 38 -8.52 -0.38 -15.35
C ASP A 38 -9.07 -1.82 -15.55
N ASP A 39 -8.49 -2.81 -14.84
CA ASP A 39 -9.00 -4.19 -14.81
C ASP A 39 -10.08 -4.40 -13.74
N LEU A 40 -9.92 -3.75 -12.58
CA LEU A 40 -10.70 -4.07 -11.37
C LEU A 40 -11.89 -3.13 -11.15
N HIS A 41 -11.82 -1.88 -11.57
CA HIS A 41 -12.84 -0.83 -11.38
C HIS A 41 -13.33 -0.73 -9.91
N LEU A 42 -12.38 -0.78 -8.95
CA LEU A 42 -12.74 -0.80 -7.52
C LEU A 42 -13.32 0.53 -7.02
N PHE A 43 -12.86 1.65 -7.58
CA PHE A 43 -13.35 2.97 -7.18
C PHE A 43 -14.68 3.34 -7.85
N GLY A 44 -14.94 2.84 -9.06
CA GLY A 44 -16.11 3.25 -9.82
C GLY A 44 -16.06 4.75 -10.19
N ASP A 45 -17.23 5.41 -10.22
CA ASP A 45 -17.31 6.84 -10.49
C ASP A 45 -16.94 7.66 -9.24
N VAL A 46 -15.83 8.37 -9.34
CA VAL A 46 -15.30 9.24 -8.27
C VAL A 46 -15.64 10.72 -8.46
N SER A 47 -16.41 11.07 -9.49
CA SER A 47 -16.86 12.45 -9.71
C SER A 47 -17.56 12.97 -8.46
N ASP A 48 -17.22 14.18 -8.05
CA ASP A 48 -17.76 14.85 -6.87
C ASP A 48 -17.50 14.14 -5.51
N LYS A 49 -16.62 13.16 -5.46
CA LYS A 49 -16.26 12.44 -4.22
C LYS A 49 -15.12 13.12 -3.47
N LYS A 50 -15.17 13.03 -2.15
CA LYS A 50 -14.09 13.44 -1.24
C LYS A 50 -13.23 12.23 -0.92
N MET A 51 -11.94 12.36 -1.13
CA MET A 51 -11.01 11.23 -1.07
C MET A 51 -9.81 11.53 -0.19
N LEU A 52 -9.38 10.55 0.58
CA LEU A 52 -8.19 10.61 1.43
C LEU A 52 -7.25 9.46 1.09
N GLU A 53 -6.01 9.78 0.74
CA GLU A 53 -4.95 8.78 0.58
C GLU A 53 -4.06 8.74 1.81
N ILE A 54 -3.90 7.55 2.38
CA ILE A 54 -2.95 7.24 3.46
C ILE A 54 -1.68 6.67 2.85
N CYS A 55 -0.52 7.24 3.19
CA CYS A 55 0.77 7.04 2.53
C CYS A 55 0.72 7.47 1.07
N CYS A 56 0.40 8.75 0.85
CA CYS A 56 0.16 9.28 -0.50
C CYS A 56 1.43 9.43 -1.36
N GLY A 57 2.61 9.20 -0.79
CA GLY A 57 3.87 9.31 -1.51
C GLY A 57 3.99 10.62 -2.29
N SER A 58 4.39 10.53 -3.54
CA SER A 58 4.52 11.68 -4.46
C SER A 58 3.22 12.11 -5.14
N GLY A 59 2.03 11.64 -4.67
CA GLY A 59 0.72 12.15 -5.05
C GLY A 59 0.17 11.67 -6.40
N HIS A 60 0.74 10.64 -7.00
CA HIS A 60 0.30 10.14 -8.32
C HIS A 60 -1.11 9.54 -8.29
N SER A 61 -1.47 8.81 -7.23
CA SER A 61 -2.85 8.32 -7.07
C SER A 61 -3.85 9.47 -6.81
N LEU A 62 -3.41 10.53 -6.12
CA LEU A 62 -4.23 11.74 -5.97
C LEU A 62 -4.51 12.40 -7.33
N LYS A 63 -3.47 12.53 -8.18
CA LYS A 63 -3.64 13.03 -9.55
C LYS A 63 -4.58 12.12 -10.36
N TYR A 64 -4.43 10.80 -10.24
CA TYR A 64 -5.30 9.83 -10.92
C TYR A 64 -6.78 10.11 -10.65
N HIS A 65 -7.14 10.45 -9.41
CA HIS A 65 -8.51 10.81 -9.05
C HIS A 65 -8.88 12.25 -9.40
N ALA A 66 -7.92 13.18 -9.37
CA ALA A 66 -8.14 14.55 -9.87
C ALA A 66 -8.52 14.55 -11.36
N ASP A 67 -7.83 13.77 -12.19
CA ASP A 67 -8.14 13.59 -13.61
C ASP A 67 -9.56 13.02 -13.85
N ARG A 68 -10.17 12.42 -12.80
CA ARG A 68 -11.53 11.84 -12.81
C ARG A 68 -12.54 12.67 -12.05
N ASN A 69 -12.25 13.96 -11.86
CA ASN A 69 -13.15 14.96 -11.25
C ASN A 69 -13.52 14.70 -9.78
N ALA A 70 -12.64 14.05 -9.00
CA ALA A 70 -12.83 14.01 -7.55
C ALA A 70 -12.92 15.45 -6.99
N ALA A 71 -13.89 15.70 -6.10
CA ALA A 71 -14.19 17.06 -5.65
C ALA A 71 -13.18 17.58 -4.64
N GLU A 72 -12.64 16.71 -3.78
CA GLU A 72 -11.69 17.10 -2.74
C GLU A 72 -10.70 15.97 -2.49
N LEU A 73 -9.42 16.33 -2.46
CA LEU A 73 -8.32 15.39 -2.29
C LEU A 73 -7.49 15.73 -1.07
N TRP A 74 -7.22 14.71 -0.25
CA TRP A 74 -6.33 14.80 0.90
C TRP A 74 -5.27 13.71 0.82
N GLY A 75 -4.05 14.03 1.27
CA GLY A 75 -2.95 13.08 1.37
C GLY A 75 -2.27 13.14 2.74
N VAL A 76 -2.01 11.97 3.30
CA VAL A 76 -1.20 11.80 4.52
C VAL A 76 0.05 11.03 4.14
N ASP A 77 1.22 11.52 4.52
CA ASP A 77 2.46 10.77 4.40
C ASP A 77 3.40 11.08 5.57
N LEU A 78 4.24 10.10 5.93
CA LEU A 78 5.23 10.24 6.98
C LEU A 78 6.41 11.11 6.55
N SER A 79 6.76 11.07 5.26
CA SER A 79 7.93 11.73 4.68
C SER A 79 7.61 13.17 4.27
N HIS A 80 8.43 14.09 4.78
CA HIS A 80 8.34 15.50 4.38
C HIS A 80 8.67 15.69 2.90
N LYS A 81 9.68 14.97 2.42
CA LYS A 81 10.10 15.03 1.02
C LYS A 81 9.05 14.48 0.06
N GLN A 82 8.34 13.40 0.44
CA GLN A 82 7.20 12.90 -0.33
C GLN A 82 6.08 13.94 -0.44
N ILE A 83 5.73 14.60 0.66
CA ILE A 83 4.71 15.67 0.66
C ILE A 83 5.14 16.85 -0.21
N GLU A 84 6.42 17.24 -0.19
CA GLU A 84 6.94 18.29 -1.08
C GLU A 84 6.79 17.88 -2.56
N ASN A 85 7.18 16.65 -2.88
CA ASN A 85 7.06 16.09 -4.22
C ASN A 85 5.58 16.04 -4.68
N ALA A 86 4.67 15.59 -3.81
CA ALA A 86 3.25 15.53 -4.10
C ALA A 86 2.65 16.92 -4.39
N LYS A 87 2.99 17.92 -3.57
CA LYS A 87 2.56 19.31 -3.79
C LYS A 87 3.05 19.86 -5.13
N ALA A 88 4.34 19.65 -5.44
CA ALA A 88 4.92 20.11 -6.70
C ALA A 88 4.25 19.42 -7.89
N TYR A 89 4.14 18.10 -7.84
CA TYR A 89 3.54 17.29 -8.91
C TYR A 89 2.09 17.66 -9.20
N LEU A 90 1.25 17.79 -8.17
CA LEU A 90 -0.15 18.20 -8.35
C LEU A 90 -0.24 19.62 -8.93
N LYS A 91 0.55 20.56 -8.41
CA LYS A 91 0.56 21.95 -8.90
C LYS A 91 0.97 22.05 -10.37
N GLU A 92 2.00 21.32 -10.79
CA GLU A 92 2.44 21.25 -12.19
C GLU A 92 1.36 20.72 -13.14
N ASN A 93 0.47 19.86 -12.62
CA ASN A 93 -0.66 19.31 -13.36
C ASN A 93 -1.97 20.12 -13.19
N GLY A 94 -1.92 21.28 -12.54
CA GLY A 94 -3.09 22.17 -12.37
C GLY A 94 -4.04 21.76 -11.24
N TYR A 95 -3.62 20.87 -10.34
CA TYR A 95 -4.42 20.36 -9.24
C TYR A 95 -3.91 20.82 -7.87
N THR A 96 -4.76 20.69 -6.87
CA THR A 96 -4.44 20.95 -5.46
C THR A 96 -5.02 19.85 -4.58
N ALA A 97 -4.36 19.58 -3.46
CA ALA A 97 -4.86 18.71 -2.39
C ALA A 97 -4.47 19.27 -1.02
N LYS A 98 -5.13 18.81 0.02
CA LYS A 98 -4.71 19.07 1.40
C LYS A 98 -3.73 17.99 1.85
N PHE A 99 -2.62 18.39 2.47
CA PHE A 99 -1.58 17.47 2.88
C PHE A 99 -1.27 17.57 4.37
N ILE A 100 -1.11 16.40 5.00
CA ILE A 100 -0.68 16.24 6.39
C ILE A 100 0.59 15.40 6.40
N CYS A 101 1.68 15.94 6.95
CA CYS A 101 2.94 15.21 7.12
C CYS A 101 3.01 14.65 8.54
N ALA A 102 2.62 13.39 8.71
CA ALA A 102 2.59 12.71 10.00
C ALA A 102 2.50 11.17 9.84
N PRO A 103 2.87 10.40 10.88
CA PRO A 103 2.56 8.98 10.93
C PRO A 103 1.05 8.74 10.86
N MET A 104 0.62 7.72 10.10
CA MET A 104 -0.80 7.40 9.92
C MET A 104 -1.51 6.97 11.22
N GLU A 105 -0.74 6.52 12.21
CA GLU A 105 -1.24 6.13 13.53
C GLU A 105 -1.52 7.32 14.45
N SER A 106 -0.99 8.50 14.12
CA SER A 106 -1.12 9.69 14.97
C SER A 106 -2.56 10.22 15.00
N ASP A 107 -2.86 11.05 15.99
CA ASP A 107 -4.09 11.83 15.97
C ASP A 107 -3.92 12.98 15.00
N LEU A 108 -4.64 12.89 13.89
CA LEU A 108 -4.56 13.84 12.78
C LEU A 108 -5.78 14.76 12.82
N ASP A 109 -5.58 16.02 12.42
CA ASP A 109 -6.69 16.98 12.23
C ASP A 109 -7.43 16.66 10.92
N ILE A 110 -8.12 15.52 10.92
CA ILE A 110 -8.93 15.02 9.82
C ILE A 110 -10.39 14.94 10.27
N PRO A 111 -11.33 15.51 9.51
CA PRO A 111 -12.73 15.50 9.91
C PRO A 111 -13.31 14.08 9.91
N MET A 112 -14.11 13.79 10.93
CA MET A 112 -14.81 12.50 11.07
C MET A 112 -16.04 12.45 10.13
N ASN A 113 -16.39 11.25 9.66
CA ASN A 113 -17.54 10.98 8.79
C ASN A 113 -17.60 11.93 7.57
N TYR A 114 -16.46 12.12 6.92
CA TYR A 114 -16.29 13.18 5.92
C TYR A 114 -16.00 12.65 4.51
N PHE A 115 -15.19 11.60 4.38
CA PHE A 115 -14.76 11.07 3.09
C PHE A 115 -15.70 10.01 2.54
N ASP A 116 -15.86 10.01 1.24
CA ASP A 116 -16.54 8.95 0.50
C ASP A 116 -15.61 7.75 0.31
N TYR A 117 -14.33 8.04 0.07
CA TYR A 117 -13.26 7.04 -0.07
C TYR A 117 -12.08 7.40 0.84
N VAL A 118 -11.54 6.40 1.52
CA VAL A 118 -10.17 6.39 2.03
C VAL A 118 -9.42 5.27 1.32
N TYR A 119 -8.18 5.49 0.94
CA TYR A 119 -7.41 4.45 0.28
C TYR A 119 -5.92 4.52 0.66
N SER A 120 -5.20 3.43 0.42
CA SER A 120 -3.76 3.33 0.67
C SER A 120 -3.14 2.37 -0.33
N ILE A 121 -2.48 2.91 -1.35
CA ILE A 121 -1.85 2.10 -2.38
C ILE A 121 -0.44 1.75 -1.95
N TYR A 122 -0.22 0.48 -1.63
CA TYR A 122 1.06 -0.07 -1.17
C TYR A 122 1.63 0.64 0.08
N GLY A 123 0.74 1.15 0.95
CA GLY A 123 1.11 1.98 2.11
C GLY A 123 0.74 1.41 3.48
N ILE A 124 -0.43 0.77 3.60
CA ILE A 124 -1.00 0.37 4.89
C ILE A 124 -0.09 -0.55 5.73
N GLY A 125 0.77 -1.31 5.10
CA GLY A 125 1.67 -2.22 5.79
C GLY A 125 2.77 -1.54 6.61
N TRP A 126 3.03 -0.27 6.38
CA TRP A 126 4.00 0.52 7.15
C TRP A 126 3.54 0.84 8.57
N THR A 127 2.25 0.73 8.86
CA THR A 127 1.74 1.05 10.21
C THR A 127 2.37 0.16 11.29
N THR A 128 2.67 0.76 12.42
CA THR A 128 3.09 0.06 13.64
C THR A 128 1.91 -0.29 14.55
N ASP A 129 0.69 0.16 14.19
CA ASP A 129 -0.56 -0.11 14.91
C ASP A 129 -1.71 -0.30 13.91
N LEU A 130 -1.82 -1.51 13.36
CA LEU A 130 -2.83 -1.80 12.34
C LEU A 130 -4.26 -1.55 12.84
N GLN A 131 -4.60 -2.02 14.05
CA GLN A 131 -5.96 -1.86 14.57
C GLN A 131 -6.30 -0.39 14.83
N GLY A 132 -5.37 0.37 15.46
CA GLY A 132 -5.55 1.80 15.69
C GLY A 132 -5.70 2.57 14.38
N THR A 133 -4.86 2.27 13.39
CA THR A 133 -4.94 2.89 12.06
C THR A 133 -6.29 2.60 11.38
N LEU A 134 -6.76 1.35 11.38
CA LEU A 134 -8.05 1.00 10.76
C LEU A 134 -9.23 1.63 11.48
N ASN A 135 -9.18 1.75 12.82
CA ASN A 135 -10.20 2.46 13.59
C ASN A 135 -10.28 3.94 13.20
N LYS A 136 -9.13 4.60 13.00
CA LYS A 136 -9.06 5.99 12.54
C LYS A 136 -9.62 6.12 11.11
N ILE A 137 -9.20 5.26 10.18
CA ILE A 137 -9.72 5.23 8.81
C ILE A 137 -11.24 5.07 8.82
N SER A 138 -11.77 4.16 9.62
CA SER A 138 -13.21 4.00 9.80
C SER A 138 -13.87 5.30 10.28
N SER A 139 -13.25 6.00 11.23
CA SER A 139 -13.82 7.26 11.75
C SER A 139 -13.84 8.40 10.72
N TYR A 140 -12.91 8.44 9.79
CA TYR A 140 -12.85 9.46 8.72
C TYR A 140 -13.90 9.23 7.62
N LEU A 141 -14.26 7.97 7.36
CA LEU A 141 -15.24 7.61 6.35
C LEU A 141 -16.67 7.96 6.78
N LYS A 142 -17.49 8.39 5.83
CA LYS A 142 -18.95 8.42 5.97
C LYS A 142 -19.48 7.02 6.21
N LYS A 143 -20.73 6.91 6.67
CA LYS A 143 -21.46 5.64 6.61
C LYS A 143 -21.52 5.17 5.15
N ASP A 144 -21.35 3.88 4.93
CA ASP A 144 -21.24 3.25 3.60
C ASP A 144 -20.04 3.73 2.77
N GLY A 145 -19.13 4.53 3.34
CA GLY A 145 -17.88 4.94 2.71
C GLY A 145 -16.93 3.76 2.49
N ILE A 146 -16.11 3.85 1.46
CA ILE A 146 -15.28 2.75 0.97
C ILE A 146 -13.83 2.94 1.39
N PHE A 147 -13.22 1.87 1.90
CA PHE A 147 -11.78 1.76 2.12
C PHE A 147 -11.18 0.76 1.13
N ILE A 148 -10.19 1.21 0.36
CA ILE A 148 -9.43 0.36 -0.56
C ILE A 148 -7.96 0.43 -0.18
N PHE A 149 -7.32 -0.72 -0.03
CA PHE A 149 -5.87 -0.73 0.17
C PHE A 149 -5.23 -1.92 -0.52
N SER A 150 -3.98 -1.74 -0.89
CA SER A 150 -3.11 -2.80 -1.36
C SER A 150 -1.83 -2.88 -0.53
N TRP A 151 -1.22 -4.06 -0.52
CA TRP A 151 0.05 -4.32 0.14
C TRP A 151 0.71 -5.58 -0.41
N HIS A 152 1.92 -5.82 0.02
CA HIS A 152 2.57 -7.11 -0.21
C HIS A 152 1.72 -8.26 0.34
N HIS A 153 1.56 -9.30 -0.45
CA HIS A 153 0.93 -10.53 0.04
C HIS A 153 1.84 -11.21 1.06
N THR A 154 1.27 -11.79 2.12
CA THR A 154 2.02 -12.44 3.20
C THR A 154 2.96 -13.53 2.69
N LEU A 155 2.52 -14.34 1.75
CA LEU A 155 3.33 -15.43 1.15
C LEU A 155 4.56 -14.89 0.42
N ASN A 156 4.49 -13.64 -0.11
CA ASN A 156 5.62 -13.04 -0.80
C ASN A 156 6.88 -12.96 0.06
N TYR A 157 6.74 -12.74 1.37
CA TYR A 157 7.88 -12.68 2.29
C TYR A 157 8.21 -14.01 2.96
N CYS A 158 7.32 -15.00 2.87
CA CYS A 158 7.61 -16.35 3.33
C CYS A 158 8.57 -17.06 2.38
N VAL A 159 8.49 -16.73 1.09
CA VAL A 159 9.41 -17.19 0.05
C VAL A 159 10.33 -16.04 -0.30
N ALA A 160 11.62 -16.15 0.03
CA ALA A 160 12.54 -15.04 -0.14
C ALA A 160 12.61 -14.56 -1.61
N TRP A 161 12.88 -13.28 -1.79
CA TRP A 161 13.35 -12.75 -3.06
C TRP A 161 14.72 -13.37 -3.32
N SER A 162 14.98 -13.81 -4.55
CA SER A 162 16.33 -14.17 -4.92
C SER A 162 17.19 -12.91 -4.85
N CYS A 163 17.99 -12.79 -3.84
CA CYS A 163 19.20 -12.01 -3.89
C CYS A 163 20.37 -12.98 -4.05
N GLU A 164 21.55 -12.52 -4.42
CA GLU A 164 22.72 -13.38 -4.65
C GLU A 164 23.04 -14.31 -3.46
N GLU A 165 22.62 -13.94 -2.25
CA GLU A 165 22.78 -14.71 -1.01
C GLU A 165 21.72 -15.82 -0.82
N ARG A 166 20.71 -15.91 -1.70
CA ARG A 166 19.57 -16.83 -1.56
C ARG A 166 19.19 -17.51 -2.88
N LYS A 167 20.18 -18.01 -3.60
CA LYS A 167 20.02 -18.76 -4.87
C LYS A 167 19.21 -20.05 -4.72
N ASP A 168 19.02 -20.50 -3.51
CA ASP A 168 18.38 -21.75 -3.10
C ASP A 168 16.85 -21.61 -2.86
N VAL A 169 16.27 -20.46 -3.13
CA VAL A 169 14.81 -20.22 -2.92
C VAL A 169 13.96 -20.80 -4.04
N ILE A 170 14.52 -20.97 -5.23
CA ILE A 170 13.87 -21.61 -6.38
C ILE A 170 14.75 -22.76 -6.83
N GLU A 171 14.43 -23.97 -6.39
CA GLU A 171 15.07 -25.18 -6.87
C GLU A 171 14.24 -25.75 -8.02
N GLY A 172 14.69 -25.51 -9.27
CA GLY A 172 13.92 -25.85 -10.46
C GLY A 172 12.60 -25.08 -10.52
N ASP A 173 11.47 -25.78 -10.56
CA ASP A 173 10.12 -25.18 -10.55
C ASP A 173 9.47 -25.19 -9.15
N LYS A 174 10.26 -25.30 -8.08
CA LYS A 174 9.75 -25.35 -6.71
C LYS A 174 10.08 -24.08 -5.96
N LEU A 175 9.12 -23.58 -5.19
CA LEU A 175 9.33 -22.50 -4.23
C LEU A 175 9.69 -23.08 -2.86
N VAL A 176 10.70 -22.51 -2.21
CA VAL A 176 11.12 -22.92 -0.87
C VAL A 176 10.74 -21.84 0.14
N PHE A 177 9.97 -22.21 1.16
CA PHE A 177 9.65 -21.34 2.27
C PHE A 177 10.88 -21.17 3.18
N SER A 178 11.32 -19.93 3.35
CA SER A 178 12.45 -19.54 4.21
C SER A 178 12.02 -18.88 5.51
N LYS A 179 10.75 -18.43 5.60
CA LYS A 179 10.18 -17.80 6.79
C LYS A 179 8.81 -18.41 7.11
N SER A 180 8.49 -18.47 8.40
CA SER A 180 7.19 -18.93 8.86
C SER A 180 6.08 -17.93 8.44
N TYR A 181 4.99 -18.45 7.89
CA TYR A 181 3.77 -17.68 7.65
C TYR A 181 3.17 -17.10 8.95
N PHE A 182 3.44 -17.73 10.08
CA PHE A 182 2.91 -17.34 11.39
C PHE A 182 3.77 -16.30 12.11
N ASP A 183 4.94 -15.97 11.58
CA ASP A 183 5.82 -14.97 12.17
C ASP A 183 5.43 -13.56 11.68
N GLU A 184 4.81 -12.79 12.58
CA GLU A 184 4.43 -11.38 12.36
C GLU A 184 5.37 -10.42 13.11
N SER A 185 6.57 -10.87 13.46
CA SER A 185 7.58 -9.99 14.07
C SER A 185 8.11 -8.94 13.07
N TYR A 186 8.62 -7.83 13.60
CA TYR A 186 9.32 -6.85 12.78
C TYR A 186 10.66 -7.39 12.32
N PHE A 187 10.97 -7.15 11.06
CA PHE A 187 12.27 -7.47 10.46
C PHE A 187 12.83 -6.30 9.68
N THR A 188 14.15 -6.24 9.61
CA THR A 188 14.87 -5.26 8.81
C THR A 188 15.13 -5.85 7.42
N MET A 189 14.90 -5.05 6.40
CA MET A 189 15.18 -5.39 5.01
C MET A 189 16.13 -4.36 4.40
N PRO A 190 17.29 -4.77 3.87
CA PRO A 190 18.16 -3.87 3.13
C PRO A 190 17.49 -3.47 1.81
N VAL A 191 17.49 -2.18 1.51
CA VAL A 191 16.99 -1.61 0.26
C VAL A 191 17.97 -0.54 -0.20
N HIS A 192 18.67 -0.81 -1.30
CA HIS A 192 19.82 -0.02 -1.74
C HIS A 192 20.85 0.15 -0.60
N ASP A 193 21.33 1.36 -0.36
CA ASP A 193 22.31 1.66 0.71
C ASP A 193 21.67 1.91 2.09
N ASN A 194 20.39 1.58 2.27
CA ASN A 194 19.62 1.85 3.47
C ASN A 194 18.87 0.60 3.94
N GLU A 195 18.16 0.75 5.05
CA GLU A 195 17.34 -0.31 5.63
C GLU A 195 15.93 0.20 5.92
N ILE A 196 14.93 -0.66 5.66
CA ILE A 196 13.55 -0.43 6.08
C ILE A 196 13.15 -1.49 7.11
N ILE A 197 12.22 -1.13 7.99
CA ILE A 197 11.70 -2.04 9.00
C ILE A 197 10.24 -2.33 8.69
N MET A 198 9.92 -3.59 8.57
CA MET A 198 8.61 -4.08 8.15
C MET A 198 8.08 -5.17 9.08
N CYS A 199 6.78 -5.44 8.93
CA CYS A 199 6.10 -6.56 9.57
C CYS A 199 5.32 -7.34 8.50
N ASN A 200 5.47 -8.67 8.49
CA ASN A 200 4.76 -9.53 7.53
C ASN A 200 3.47 -10.06 8.17
N ARG A 201 2.40 -9.26 8.14
CA ARG A 201 1.11 -9.64 8.73
C ARG A 201 0.40 -10.69 7.91
N LYS A 202 -0.22 -11.66 8.59
CA LYS A 202 -1.09 -12.66 7.95
C LYS A 202 -2.31 -12.01 7.30
N ILE A 203 -2.84 -12.63 6.27
CA ILE A 203 -4.11 -12.20 5.67
C ILE A 203 -5.22 -12.16 6.71
N SER A 204 -5.30 -13.16 7.59
CA SER A 204 -6.28 -13.20 8.68
C SER A 204 -6.14 -12.04 9.68
N THR A 205 -4.94 -11.49 9.87
CA THR A 205 -4.72 -10.32 10.71
C THR A 205 -5.37 -9.08 10.11
N TYR A 206 -5.25 -8.87 8.79
CA TYR A 206 -5.96 -7.79 8.10
C TYR A 206 -7.48 -7.97 8.13
N VAL A 207 -7.97 -9.17 7.80
CA VAL A 207 -9.41 -9.49 7.79
C VAL A 207 -10.04 -9.23 9.16
N ASN A 208 -9.42 -9.74 10.23
CA ASN A 208 -9.94 -9.58 11.58
C ASN A 208 -9.87 -8.12 12.07
N ALA A 209 -8.82 -7.39 11.70
CA ALA A 209 -8.68 -5.99 12.08
C ALA A 209 -9.70 -5.10 11.34
N LEU A 210 -10.00 -5.37 10.06
CA LEU A 210 -11.07 -4.71 9.31
C LEU A 210 -12.44 -4.95 9.97
N ALA A 211 -12.77 -6.20 10.27
CA ALA A 211 -14.02 -6.55 10.92
C ALA A 211 -14.19 -5.84 12.29
N LYS A 212 -13.14 -5.81 13.11
CA LYS A 212 -13.14 -5.10 14.40
C LYS A 212 -13.27 -3.58 14.24
N ALA A 213 -12.80 -3.01 13.14
CA ALA A 213 -12.95 -1.58 12.85
C ALA A 213 -14.31 -1.22 12.21
N GLY A 214 -15.23 -2.17 12.08
CA GLY A 214 -16.58 -1.96 11.55
C GLY A 214 -16.67 -1.99 10.03
N PHE A 215 -15.76 -2.69 9.36
CA PHE A 215 -15.80 -2.88 7.91
C PHE A 215 -16.40 -4.23 7.51
N VAL A 216 -17.14 -4.21 6.41
CA VAL A 216 -17.49 -5.40 5.63
C VAL A 216 -16.54 -5.47 4.43
N ILE A 217 -15.83 -6.58 4.29
CA ILE A 217 -14.98 -6.83 3.12
C ILE A 217 -15.90 -7.18 1.94
N GLU A 218 -15.85 -6.37 0.90
CA GLU A 218 -16.61 -6.60 -0.33
C GLU A 218 -15.81 -7.43 -1.35
N GLN A 219 -14.50 -7.18 -1.40
CA GLN A 219 -13.59 -7.90 -2.30
C GLN A 219 -12.21 -8.06 -1.65
N MET A 220 -11.58 -9.19 -1.91
CA MET A 220 -10.17 -9.46 -1.70
C MET A 220 -9.60 -10.01 -3.00
N ILE A 221 -8.55 -9.39 -3.51
CA ILE A 221 -7.94 -9.69 -4.80
C ILE A 221 -6.51 -10.15 -4.58
N GLU A 222 -6.14 -11.28 -5.16
CA GLU A 222 -4.80 -11.90 -5.12
C GLU A 222 -4.27 -12.19 -6.54
N GLN A 223 -4.80 -11.49 -7.54
CA GLN A 223 -4.55 -11.74 -8.96
C GLN A 223 -3.30 -10.98 -9.44
N ASN A 224 -2.34 -11.71 -10.01
CA ASN A 224 -1.21 -11.10 -10.70
C ASN A 224 -1.59 -10.63 -12.10
N ASP A 225 -0.80 -9.70 -12.65
CA ASP A 225 -1.03 -9.12 -13.99
C ASP A 225 -0.88 -10.17 -15.10
N LYS A 226 -1.57 -9.93 -16.21
CA LYS A 226 -1.62 -10.83 -17.35
C LYS A 226 -0.24 -11.03 -17.99
N GLU A 227 0.56 -9.97 -18.11
CA GLU A 227 1.91 -10.02 -18.67
C GLU A 227 2.78 -11.00 -17.88
N THR A 228 2.74 -10.93 -16.56
CA THR A 228 3.44 -11.86 -15.67
C THR A 228 2.97 -13.29 -15.86
N MET A 229 1.65 -13.51 -15.88
CA MET A 229 1.08 -14.86 -15.96
C MET A 229 1.31 -15.54 -17.29
N GLU A 230 1.30 -14.79 -18.39
CA GLU A 230 1.43 -15.31 -19.77
C GLU A 230 2.89 -15.30 -20.29
N SER A 231 3.84 -14.69 -19.58
CA SER A 231 5.25 -14.66 -20.02
C SER A 231 5.81 -16.07 -20.21
N THR A 232 6.41 -16.34 -21.35
CA THR A 232 6.94 -17.68 -21.73
C THR A 232 8.46 -17.73 -21.85
N GLU A 233 9.12 -16.56 -21.93
CA GLU A 233 10.57 -16.46 -22.04
C GLU A 233 11.24 -16.54 -20.66
N ASP A 234 12.58 -16.63 -20.67
CA ASP A 234 13.37 -16.68 -19.44
C ASP A 234 13.09 -15.48 -18.56
N VAL A 235 12.37 -15.75 -17.51
CA VAL A 235 11.83 -14.75 -16.61
C VAL A 235 12.64 -14.70 -15.34
N SER A 236 12.77 -13.50 -14.78
CA SER A 236 13.43 -13.32 -13.49
C SER A 236 12.78 -14.19 -12.41
N ASP A 237 13.53 -14.55 -11.38
CA ASP A 237 13.02 -15.29 -10.23
C ASP A 237 11.79 -14.65 -9.61
N LYS A 238 11.71 -13.32 -9.65
CA LYS A 238 10.53 -12.57 -9.23
C LYS A 238 9.29 -12.91 -10.07
N THR A 239 9.44 -13.03 -11.38
CA THR A 239 8.35 -13.41 -12.29
C THR A 239 7.99 -14.89 -12.12
N ARG A 240 8.96 -15.78 -12.00
CA ARG A 240 8.73 -17.21 -11.71
C ARG A 240 7.96 -17.39 -10.40
N LYS A 241 8.36 -16.68 -9.35
CA LYS A 241 7.66 -16.64 -8.06
C LYS A 241 6.22 -16.13 -8.23
N ALA A 242 6.02 -15.04 -8.97
CA ALA A 242 4.71 -14.46 -9.20
C ALA A 242 3.74 -15.37 -9.97
N LYS A 243 4.25 -16.31 -10.78
CA LYS A 243 3.43 -17.35 -11.42
C LYS A 243 2.92 -18.42 -10.47
N MET A 244 3.50 -18.55 -9.28
CA MET A 244 3.21 -19.62 -8.34
C MET A 244 2.49 -19.14 -7.08
N LEU A 245 2.61 -17.83 -6.74
CA LEU A 245 1.95 -17.25 -5.58
C LEU A 245 1.67 -15.74 -5.82
N PRO A 246 0.69 -15.17 -5.13
CA PRO A 246 0.41 -13.74 -5.21
C PRO A 246 1.55 -12.93 -4.57
N ILE A 247 2.02 -11.91 -5.29
CA ILE A 247 3.04 -10.96 -4.80
C ILE A 247 2.40 -9.85 -3.99
N SER A 248 1.22 -9.43 -4.39
CA SER A 248 0.45 -8.36 -3.78
C SER A 248 -0.97 -8.84 -3.43
N VAL A 249 -1.64 -8.11 -2.57
CA VAL A 249 -3.04 -8.30 -2.22
C VAL A 249 -3.73 -6.95 -2.18
N CYS A 250 -4.98 -6.90 -2.63
CA CYS A 250 -5.82 -5.71 -2.51
C CYS A 250 -7.14 -6.06 -1.81
N PHE A 251 -7.61 -5.15 -0.96
CA PHE A 251 -8.90 -5.24 -0.29
C PHE A 251 -9.77 -4.05 -0.64
N LYS A 252 -11.04 -4.31 -0.90
CA LYS A 252 -12.11 -3.33 -0.92
C LYS A 252 -13.06 -3.64 0.23
N ALA A 253 -13.28 -2.68 1.10
CA ALA A 253 -14.13 -2.83 2.27
C ALA A 253 -15.04 -1.61 2.44
N ARG A 254 -16.26 -1.81 2.94
CA ARG A 254 -17.24 -0.77 3.16
C ARG A 254 -17.48 -0.60 4.66
N LYS A 255 -17.52 0.65 5.14
CA LYS A 255 -17.88 0.99 6.51
C LYS A 255 -19.36 0.73 6.76
N LEU A 256 -19.69 0.07 7.89
CA LEU A 256 -21.06 -0.16 8.37
C LEU A 256 -21.73 1.09 8.94
#